data_75fe451866cf574094de42cb98c14e3c
#
_entry.id   75fe451866cf574094de42cb98c14e3c
#
_cell.length_a   1.000
_cell.length_b   1.000
_cell.length_c   1.000
_cell.angle_alpha   90.00
_cell.angle_beta   90.00
_cell.angle_gamma   90.00
#
_symmetry.space_group_name_H-M   'P 1'
#
loop_
_entity.id
_entity.type
_entity.pdbx_description
1 polymer ?
#
loop_
_entity_poly.entity_id
_entity_poly.type
_entity_poly.pdbx_seq_one_letter_code
_entity_poly.pdbx_strand_id
1 'polypeptide(L)'
;MPNKFLYTLTFLILFSSINVAGKNDDYIKTSSGSISGYIENKVINYVDIPYAKPPLGSLRWKAPREISNQDQIISSKVGNHCIQEPSSMGGAPGEGILTGNEDCLYLDIKTPNKKLSKLLPVMLWIHGGGNTSGLKDIYDFSTMVNRHDVIVVTINYRLGAFGWFTHPAIQDNHKGIDKTSNFGTLDIIEALRWVNKNIELFGGDPNNITIFGESAGGHNVLSLLVAPQSKGLFHKAISQSGYTTSTSKEHAHINNIDHPTYNHTSNEVTKRLIPDSE
;
A
#
# COMPACT_ATOMS: atom_id res chain seq x y z
N MET A 1 8.77 35.66 80.54
CA MET A 1 8.99 34.38 79.81
C MET A 1 7.86 34.24 78.78
N PRO A 2 8.10 34.38 77.48
CA PRO A 2 7.04 34.23 76.49
C PRO A 2 7.01 32.81 75.94
N ASN A 3 5.81 32.23 75.92
CA ASN A 3 5.48 30.96 75.34
C ASN A 3 5.63 30.98 73.80
N LYS A 4 6.43 30.03 73.23
CA LYS A 4 6.52 29.80 71.81
C LYS A 4 5.43 28.79 71.43
N PHE A 5 4.44 29.24 70.67
CA PHE A 5 3.51 28.36 69.93
C PHE A 5 4.16 27.89 68.67
N LEU A 6 4.33 26.58 68.60
CA LEU A 6 4.84 25.87 67.37
C LEU A 6 3.65 25.48 66.49
N TYR A 7 3.46 26.16 65.35
CA TYR A 7 2.45 25.78 64.35
C TYR A 7 3.05 24.69 63.45
N THR A 8 2.54 23.48 63.63
CA THR A 8 2.86 22.35 62.67
C THR A 8 1.95 22.49 61.49
N LEU A 9 2.51 22.90 60.37
CA LEU A 9 1.83 22.98 59.06
C LEU A 9 1.82 21.56 58.43
N THR A 10 0.68 20.87 58.54
CA THR A 10 0.50 19.57 57.88
C THR A 10 0.15 19.80 56.40
N PHE A 11 1.10 19.55 55.52
CA PHE A 11 0.87 19.55 54.07
C PHE A 11 0.12 18.28 53.69
N LEU A 12 -1.18 18.42 53.37
CA LEU A 12 -1.97 17.35 52.78
C LEU A 12 -1.64 17.28 51.29
N ILE A 13 -0.78 16.30 50.86
CA ILE A 13 -0.53 16.02 49.45
C ILE A 13 -1.72 15.18 48.96
N LEU A 14 -2.64 15.84 48.25
CA LEU A 14 -3.66 15.18 47.46
C LEU A 14 -2.99 14.50 46.25
N PHE A 15 -2.74 13.20 46.37
CA PHE A 15 -2.48 12.39 45.21
C PHE A 15 -3.78 12.29 44.38
N SER A 16 -3.92 13.14 43.37
CA SER A 16 -4.87 12.89 42.31
C SER A 16 -4.38 11.68 41.53
N SER A 17 -5.00 10.53 41.79
CA SER A 17 -4.88 9.36 40.92
C SER A 17 -5.35 9.75 39.52
N ILE A 18 -4.41 10.00 38.62
CA ILE A 18 -4.67 10.04 37.17
C ILE A 18 -5.11 8.62 36.83
N ASN A 19 -6.41 8.41 36.74
CA ASN A 19 -6.94 7.26 36.05
C ASN A 19 -6.49 7.37 34.59
N VAL A 20 -5.37 6.77 34.26
CA VAL A 20 -5.05 6.39 32.89
C VAL A 20 -6.12 5.37 32.53
N ALA A 21 -7.17 5.84 31.83
CA ALA A 21 -8.15 4.95 31.21
C ALA A 21 -7.34 3.90 30.43
N GLY A 22 -7.44 2.64 30.86
CA GLY A 22 -6.79 1.53 30.20
C GLY A 22 -7.24 1.55 28.74
N LYS A 23 -6.30 1.72 27.82
CA LYS A 23 -6.50 1.39 26.41
C LYS A 23 -6.92 -0.07 26.39
N ASN A 24 -8.18 -0.34 26.11
CA ASN A 24 -8.55 -1.59 25.48
C ASN A 24 -7.93 -1.51 24.08
N ASP A 25 -6.72 -2.02 23.95
CA ASP A 25 -6.08 -2.19 22.65
C ASP A 25 -6.82 -3.32 21.93
N ASP A 26 -7.97 -3.00 21.32
CA ASP A 26 -8.72 -3.91 20.46
C ASP A 26 -7.92 -4.10 19.18
N TYR A 27 -7.01 -5.06 19.19
CA TYR A 27 -6.25 -5.46 18.00
C TYR A 27 -7.06 -6.42 17.15
N ILE A 28 -7.08 -6.16 15.85
CA ILE A 28 -7.57 -7.12 14.85
C ILE A 28 -6.41 -8.02 14.44
N LYS A 29 -6.55 -9.33 14.70
CA LYS A 29 -5.54 -10.33 14.32
C LYS A 29 -5.70 -10.73 12.87
N THR A 30 -4.71 -10.40 12.05
CA THR A 30 -4.66 -10.71 10.61
C THR A 30 -3.52 -11.68 10.29
N SER A 31 -3.41 -12.08 9.02
CA SER A 31 -2.26 -12.85 8.54
C SER A 31 -0.92 -12.09 8.62
N SER A 32 -0.96 -10.76 8.66
CA SER A 32 0.24 -9.91 8.73
C SER A 32 0.64 -9.53 10.15
N GLY A 33 -0.26 -9.70 11.12
CA GLY A 33 -0.05 -9.28 12.51
C GLY A 33 -1.32 -8.76 13.17
N SER A 34 -1.17 -8.24 14.37
CA SER A 34 -2.21 -7.60 15.16
C SER A 34 -2.25 -6.10 14.86
N ILE A 35 -3.37 -5.62 14.36
CA ILE A 35 -3.54 -4.26 13.83
C ILE A 35 -4.43 -3.46 14.76
N SER A 36 -3.98 -2.27 15.18
CA SER A 36 -4.80 -1.27 15.87
C SER A 36 -5.22 -0.16 14.92
N GLY A 37 -6.49 0.25 15.01
CA GLY A 37 -7.01 1.41 14.29
C GLY A 37 -7.12 2.64 15.17
N TYR A 38 -7.32 3.79 14.54
CA TYR A 38 -7.66 5.04 15.22
C TYR A 38 -8.86 5.71 14.54
N ILE A 39 -9.60 6.51 15.32
CA ILE A 39 -10.79 7.20 14.80
C ILE A 39 -10.40 8.61 14.38
N GLU A 40 -10.67 8.93 13.12
CA GLU A 40 -10.54 10.26 12.55
C GLU A 40 -11.61 10.46 11.48
N ASN A 41 -12.13 11.70 11.34
CA ASN A 41 -13.18 12.02 10.35
C ASN A 41 -14.40 11.10 10.39
N LYS A 42 -14.76 10.58 11.58
CA LYS A 42 -15.87 9.63 11.84
C LYS A 42 -15.69 8.25 11.18
N VAL A 43 -14.48 7.90 10.80
CA VAL A 43 -14.13 6.56 10.33
C VAL A 43 -13.04 5.96 11.21
N ILE A 44 -12.95 4.64 11.23
CA ILE A 44 -11.82 3.93 11.82
C ILE A 44 -10.79 3.73 10.70
N ASN A 45 -9.59 4.20 10.93
CA ASN A 45 -8.46 4.12 10.01
C ASN A 45 -7.47 3.07 10.51
N TYR A 46 -7.14 2.12 9.68
CA TYR A 46 -6.07 1.15 9.86
C TYR A 46 -5.04 1.43 8.78
N VAL A 47 -3.83 1.82 9.16
CA VAL A 47 -2.82 2.35 8.22
C VAL A 47 -1.55 1.52 8.24
N ASP A 48 -0.83 1.57 7.11
CA ASP A 48 0.46 0.92 6.91
C ASP A 48 0.46 -0.58 7.25
N ILE A 49 -0.56 -1.29 6.79
CA ILE A 49 -0.67 -2.73 6.93
C ILE A 49 0.18 -3.39 5.84
N PRO A 50 1.23 -4.14 6.17
CA PRO A 50 2.01 -4.85 5.17
C PRO A 50 1.19 -6.01 4.59
N TYR A 51 1.01 -6.04 3.27
CA TYR A 51 0.31 -7.13 2.59
C TYR A 51 1.25 -8.16 1.96
N ALA A 52 2.55 -7.83 1.85
CA ALA A 52 3.60 -8.69 1.33
C ALA A 52 4.90 -8.46 2.09
N LYS A 53 5.83 -9.40 1.98
CA LYS A 53 7.19 -9.21 2.47
C LYS A 53 7.87 -8.07 1.74
N PRO A 54 8.70 -7.26 2.43
CA PRO A 54 9.49 -6.20 1.79
C PRO A 54 10.29 -6.75 0.61
N PRO A 55 10.17 -6.16 -0.61
CA PRO A 55 10.84 -6.65 -1.82
C PRO A 55 12.30 -6.20 -1.90
N LEU A 56 13.07 -6.44 -0.84
CA LEU A 56 14.45 -5.99 -0.67
C LEU A 56 15.47 -7.04 -1.12
N GLY A 57 16.64 -6.60 -1.51
CA GLY A 57 17.81 -7.45 -1.78
C GLY A 57 17.48 -8.59 -2.75
N SER A 58 17.51 -9.83 -2.29
CA SER A 58 17.23 -11.01 -3.11
C SER A 58 15.76 -11.13 -3.57
N LEU A 59 14.85 -10.32 -3.05
CA LEU A 59 13.43 -10.25 -3.47
C LEU A 59 13.16 -9.10 -4.44
N ARG A 60 14.12 -8.19 -4.68
CA ARG A 60 14.00 -7.16 -5.71
C ARG A 60 13.81 -7.84 -7.08
N TRP A 61 12.94 -7.29 -7.90
CA TRP A 61 12.56 -7.85 -9.22
C TRP A 61 12.09 -9.31 -9.16
N LYS A 62 11.38 -9.65 -8.11
CA LYS A 62 10.63 -10.91 -7.99
C LYS A 62 9.17 -10.64 -7.67
N ALA A 63 8.34 -11.63 -7.93
CA ALA A 63 6.95 -11.60 -7.48
C ALA A 63 6.89 -11.34 -5.96
N PRO A 64 5.86 -10.64 -5.46
CA PRO A 64 5.67 -10.46 -4.04
C PRO A 64 5.56 -11.80 -3.32
N ARG A 65 5.92 -11.82 -2.05
CA ARG A 65 5.81 -12.99 -1.18
C ARG A 65 4.81 -12.73 -0.07
N GLU A 66 3.92 -13.67 0.14
CA GLU A 66 2.97 -13.59 1.26
C GLU A 66 3.71 -13.33 2.58
N ILE A 67 3.18 -12.42 3.37
CA ILE A 67 3.65 -12.19 4.73
C ILE A 67 2.83 -13.03 5.70
N SER A 68 3.53 -13.67 6.63
CA SER A 68 2.94 -14.38 7.75
C SER A 68 3.73 -14.03 9.00
N ASN A 69 3.24 -13.06 9.76
CA ASN A 69 3.85 -12.61 11.01
C ASN A 69 2.76 -12.23 12.01
N GLN A 70 2.11 -13.24 12.60
CA GLN A 70 0.95 -13.06 13.48
C GLN A 70 1.29 -12.42 14.84
N ASP A 71 2.57 -12.42 15.22
CA ASP A 71 3.02 -11.90 16.52
C ASP A 71 3.39 -10.40 16.45
N GLN A 72 3.44 -9.84 15.25
CA GLN A 72 3.76 -8.42 15.06
C GLN A 72 2.58 -7.55 15.43
N ILE A 73 2.85 -6.45 16.17
CA ILE A 73 1.90 -5.37 16.40
C ILE A 73 2.13 -4.29 15.34
N ILE A 74 1.09 -3.98 14.59
CA ILE A 74 1.09 -2.97 13.55
C ILE A 74 0.31 -1.76 14.06
N SER A 75 0.99 -0.68 14.35
CA SER A 75 0.41 0.57 14.84
C SER A 75 1.11 1.79 14.23
N SER A 76 1.32 1.78 12.93
CA SER A 76 1.99 2.89 12.25
C SER A 76 1.02 4.05 11.97
N LYS A 77 1.58 5.27 12.00
CA LYS A 77 0.90 6.51 11.56
C LYS A 77 1.73 7.22 10.48
N VAL A 78 2.75 6.57 10.00
CA VAL A 78 3.70 7.16 9.03
C VAL A 78 3.40 6.54 7.67
N GLY A 79 3.00 7.35 6.70
CA GLY A 79 2.74 6.90 5.34
C GLY A 79 4.03 6.38 4.68
N ASN A 80 4.09 5.07 4.43
CA ASN A 80 5.11 4.48 3.58
C ASN A 80 4.70 4.65 2.12
N HIS A 81 5.68 4.99 1.27
CA HIS A 81 5.47 5.05 -0.19
C HIS A 81 6.65 4.45 -0.94
N CYS A 82 6.38 3.98 -2.14
CA CYS A 82 7.39 3.36 -2.99
C CYS A 82 8.34 4.41 -3.56
N ILE A 83 9.57 3.97 -3.88
CA ILE A 83 10.60 4.85 -4.49
C ILE A 83 10.02 5.48 -5.75
N GLN A 84 10.13 6.79 -5.83
CA GLN A 84 9.64 7.62 -6.94
C GLN A 84 10.36 8.98 -6.96
N GLU A 85 10.25 9.69 -8.07
CA GLU A 85 10.57 11.12 -8.09
C GLU A 85 9.50 11.89 -7.32
N PRO A 86 9.87 12.91 -6.53
CA PRO A 86 8.91 13.78 -5.88
C PRO A 86 7.99 14.44 -6.90
N SER A 87 6.68 14.50 -6.61
CA SER A 87 5.71 15.08 -7.51
C SER A 87 4.56 15.75 -6.76
N SER A 88 4.29 17.00 -7.08
CA SER A 88 3.10 17.71 -6.60
C SER A 88 1.80 17.30 -7.32
N MET A 89 1.90 16.49 -8.38
CA MET A 89 0.76 16.01 -9.17
C MET A 89 0.30 14.62 -8.76
N GLY A 90 0.12 14.40 -7.45
CA GLY A 90 -0.36 13.12 -6.92
C GLY A 90 0.72 12.11 -6.57
N GLY A 91 2.00 12.49 -6.62
CA GLY A 91 3.11 11.68 -6.13
C GLY A 91 3.49 12.02 -4.70
N ALA A 92 4.55 11.36 -4.20
CA ALA A 92 5.07 11.61 -2.88
C ALA A 92 5.71 13.00 -2.77
N PRO A 93 5.56 13.67 -1.63
CA PRO A 93 6.33 14.88 -1.35
C PRO A 93 7.81 14.52 -1.14
N GLY A 94 8.67 15.50 -1.35
CA GLY A 94 10.11 15.34 -1.07
C GLY A 94 10.94 16.41 -1.76
N GLU A 95 12.20 16.48 -1.33
CA GLU A 95 13.25 17.28 -1.93
C GLU A 95 14.31 16.32 -2.49
N GLY A 96 14.90 16.67 -3.62
CA GLY A 96 15.93 15.86 -4.26
C GLY A 96 15.41 15.06 -5.47
N ILE A 97 16.20 14.04 -5.87
CA ILE A 97 15.95 13.26 -7.08
C ILE A 97 14.91 12.15 -6.81
N LEU A 98 15.00 11.49 -5.66
CA LEU A 98 14.17 10.38 -5.29
C LEU A 98 13.65 10.51 -3.85
N THR A 99 12.46 9.99 -3.62
CA THR A 99 11.84 9.84 -2.29
C THR A 99 11.24 8.43 -2.16
N GLY A 100 10.92 8.01 -0.93
CA GLY A 100 10.30 6.71 -0.66
C GLY A 100 11.28 5.59 -0.36
N ASN A 101 10.76 4.38 -0.28
CA ASN A 101 11.51 3.18 0.10
C ASN A 101 11.11 1.99 -0.77
N GLU A 102 11.99 1.01 -0.93
CA GLU A 102 11.62 -0.29 -1.53
C GLU A 102 10.69 -1.10 -0.61
N ASP A 103 10.83 -0.95 0.72
CA ASP A 103 9.86 -1.49 1.68
C ASP A 103 8.60 -0.61 1.67
N CYS A 104 7.70 -0.89 0.75
CA CYS A 104 6.55 -0.04 0.45
C CYS A 104 5.23 -0.79 0.18
N LEU A 105 5.22 -2.12 0.30
CA LEU A 105 4.05 -2.94 0.00
C LEU A 105 3.04 -2.93 1.15
N TYR A 106 2.39 -1.78 1.32
CA TYR A 106 1.44 -1.50 2.39
C TYR A 106 0.08 -1.10 1.85
N LEU A 107 -0.95 -1.34 2.66
CA LEU A 107 -2.32 -0.89 2.40
C LEU A 107 -2.90 -0.19 3.62
N ASP A 108 -3.90 0.64 3.37
CA ASP A 108 -4.73 1.25 4.42
C ASP A 108 -6.18 0.80 4.27
N ILE A 109 -6.90 0.73 5.38
CA ILE A 109 -8.33 0.39 5.41
C ILE A 109 -9.07 1.49 6.16
N LYS A 110 -10.15 1.99 5.56
CA LYS A 110 -11.11 2.89 6.21
C LYS A 110 -12.45 2.21 6.34
N THR A 111 -12.98 2.13 7.57
CA THR A 111 -14.29 1.53 7.86
C THR A 111 -15.20 2.52 8.60
N PRO A 112 -16.53 2.44 8.45
CA PRO A 112 -17.43 3.29 9.20
C PRO A 112 -17.30 3.06 10.71
N ASN A 113 -17.20 4.13 11.50
CA ASN A 113 -17.20 4.04 12.97
C ASN A 113 -18.62 3.87 13.52
N LYS A 114 -19.23 2.71 13.25
CA LYS A 114 -20.56 2.34 13.75
C LYS A 114 -20.69 0.82 13.87
N LYS A 115 -21.68 0.39 14.65
CA LYS A 115 -22.04 -1.03 14.71
C LYS A 115 -22.60 -1.49 13.37
N LEU A 116 -21.99 -2.50 12.78
CA LEU A 116 -22.44 -3.09 11.52
C LEU A 116 -23.45 -4.21 11.80
N SER A 117 -24.51 -4.26 11.01
CA SER A 117 -25.52 -5.33 11.03
C SER A 117 -25.29 -6.40 9.96
N LYS A 118 -24.41 -6.11 8.99
CA LYS A 118 -24.01 -6.98 7.89
C LYS A 118 -22.62 -6.57 7.40
N LEU A 119 -21.97 -7.44 6.66
CA LEU A 119 -20.74 -7.11 5.95
C LEU A 119 -21.01 -6.05 4.87
N LEU A 120 -20.04 -5.15 4.69
CA LEU A 120 -20.14 -4.02 3.78
C LEU A 120 -19.41 -4.29 2.47
N PRO A 121 -19.85 -3.70 1.33
CA PRO A 121 -19.10 -3.71 0.09
C PRO A 121 -17.70 -3.14 0.30
N VAL A 122 -16.72 -3.70 -0.38
CA VAL A 122 -15.32 -3.28 -0.33
C VAL A 122 -14.94 -2.61 -1.64
N MET A 123 -14.26 -1.47 -1.57
CA MET A 123 -13.72 -0.75 -2.71
C MET A 123 -12.21 -0.63 -2.56
N LEU A 124 -11.45 -1.27 -3.45
CA LEU A 124 -10.00 -1.22 -3.46
C LEU A 124 -9.53 -0.20 -4.49
N TRP A 125 -8.89 0.85 -3.99
CA TRP A 125 -8.31 1.94 -4.78
C TRP A 125 -6.90 1.61 -5.26
N ILE A 126 -6.68 1.79 -6.58
CA ILE A 126 -5.38 1.68 -7.24
C ILE A 126 -5.03 3.08 -7.74
N HIS A 127 -4.01 3.71 -7.18
CA HIS A 127 -3.63 5.08 -7.53
C HIS A 127 -3.05 5.17 -8.95
N GLY A 128 -3.10 6.37 -9.53
CA GLY A 128 -2.49 6.72 -10.81
C GLY A 128 -1.02 7.12 -10.69
N GLY A 129 -0.59 8.03 -11.55
CA GLY A 129 0.78 8.57 -11.57
C GLY A 129 1.70 7.83 -12.53
N GLY A 130 1.18 7.36 -13.68
CA GLY A 130 1.98 6.78 -14.77
C GLY A 130 2.71 5.48 -14.42
N ASN A 131 2.37 4.82 -13.31
CA ASN A 131 3.13 3.71 -12.72
C ASN A 131 4.57 4.09 -12.31
N THR A 132 4.88 5.40 -12.23
CA THR A 132 6.20 5.94 -11.86
C THR A 132 6.14 6.74 -10.56
N SER A 133 4.96 7.24 -10.20
CA SER A 133 4.69 7.98 -8.96
C SER A 133 3.32 7.62 -8.41
N GLY A 134 3.00 8.09 -7.20
CA GLY A 134 1.69 7.89 -6.57
C GLY A 134 1.78 7.38 -5.14
N LEU A 135 0.65 7.52 -4.42
CA LEU A 135 0.51 7.18 -3.02
C LEU A 135 -0.83 6.52 -2.74
N LYS A 136 -0.87 5.57 -1.80
CA LYS A 136 -2.12 4.97 -1.32
C LYS A 136 -3.04 5.96 -0.61
N ASP A 137 -2.47 6.98 0.02
CA ASP A 137 -3.14 7.96 0.87
C ASP A 137 -3.33 9.34 0.23
N ILE A 138 -3.18 9.44 -1.12
CA ILE A 138 -3.38 10.69 -1.85
C ILE A 138 -4.79 11.28 -1.71
N TYR A 139 -5.81 10.42 -1.55
CA TYR A 139 -7.20 10.82 -1.39
C TYR A 139 -7.75 10.40 -0.02
N ASP A 140 -8.46 11.33 0.65
CA ASP A 140 -9.24 11.00 1.82
C ASP A 140 -10.64 10.47 1.45
N PHE A 141 -10.82 9.16 1.55
CA PHE A 141 -12.08 8.50 1.29
C PHE A 141 -13.07 8.50 2.47
N SER A 142 -12.80 9.21 3.56
CA SER A 142 -13.65 9.22 4.76
C SER A 142 -15.10 9.63 4.48
N THR A 143 -15.30 10.62 3.60
CA THR A 143 -16.64 11.03 3.18
C THR A 143 -17.38 9.92 2.44
N MET A 144 -16.71 9.19 1.57
CA MET A 144 -17.29 8.06 0.82
C MET A 144 -17.69 6.93 1.77
N VAL A 145 -16.81 6.56 2.69
CA VAL A 145 -17.06 5.54 3.71
C VAL A 145 -18.28 5.89 4.57
N ASN A 146 -18.35 7.15 5.04
CA ASN A 146 -19.43 7.59 5.92
C ASN A 146 -20.79 7.68 5.23
N ARG A 147 -20.83 8.08 3.96
CA ARG A 147 -22.08 8.33 3.24
C ARG A 147 -22.68 7.08 2.60
N HIS A 148 -21.85 6.12 2.23
CA HIS A 148 -22.28 5.02 1.36
C HIS A 148 -22.17 3.64 2.01
N ASP A 149 -21.76 3.57 3.29
CA ASP A 149 -21.61 2.30 3.99
C ASP A 149 -20.76 1.30 3.20
N VAL A 150 -19.57 1.74 2.80
CA VAL A 150 -18.56 0.95 2.12
C VAL A 150 -17.28 0.93 2.93
N ILE A 151 -16.47 -0.08 2.75
CA ILE A 151 -15.08 -0.10 3.22
C ILE A 151 -14.21 0.30 2.05
N VAL A 152 -13.27 1.21 2.28
CA VAL A 152 -12.26 1.57 1.27
C VAL A 152 -10.92 1.04 1.70
N VAL A 153 -10.26 0.33 0.79
CA VAL A 153 -8.88 -0.11 0.89
C VAL A 153 -8.06 0.66 -0.13
N THR A 154 -6.94 1.23 0.29
CA THR A 154 -5.99 1.89 -0.62
C THR A 154 -4.64 1.18 -0.55
N ILE A 155 -3.93 1.07 -1.66
CA ILE A 155 -2.71 0.26 -1.74
C ILE A 155 -1.56 1.04 -2.37
N ASN A 156 -0.33 0.80 -1.90
CA ASN A 156 0.87 1.05 -2.67
C ASN A 156 1.22 -0.19 -3.50
N TYR A 157 1.95 0.00 -4.58
CA TYR A 157 2.55 -1.05 -5.40
C TYR A 157 3.87 -0.52 -5.97
N ARG A 158 4.83 -1.40 -6.25
CA ARG A 158 6.14 -0.97 -6.79
C ARG A 158 5.98 -0.17 -8.07
N LEU A 159 6.79 0.86 -8.21
CA LEU A 159 6.74 1.86 -9.28
C LEU A 159 8.00 1.81 -10.15
N GLY A 160 7.90 2.41 -11.35
CA GLY A 160 9.02 2.57 -12.27
C GLY A 160 9.78 1.27 -12.52
N ALA A 161 11.10 1.34 -12.51
CA ALA A 161 11.96 0.18 -12.74
C ALA A 161 11.89 -0.90 -11.63
N PHE A 162 11.36 -0.59 -10.45
CA PHE A 162 11.13 -1.60 -9.41
C PHE A 162 9.86 -2.42 -9.66
N GLY A 163 8.85 -1.82 -10.30
CA GLY A 163 7.57 -2.45 -10.61
C GLY A 163 7.50 -3.09 -11.98
N TRP A 164 8.15 -2.50 -12.98
CA TRP A 164 8.15 -2.97 -14.38
C TRP A 164 9.54 -2.92 -14.96
N PHE A 165 10.21 -4.06 -14.96
CA PHE A 165 11.56 -4.17 -15.44
C PHE A 165 11.82 -5.56 -16.03
N THR A 166 12.47 -5.63 -17.20
CA THR A 166 12.90 -6.87 -17.83
C THR A 166 14.33 -6.73 -18.30
N HIS A 167 15.18 -7.68 -17.91
CA HIS A 167 16.56 -7.76 -18.37
C HIS A 167 16.98 -9.24 -18.46
N PRO A 168 17.79 -9.69 -19.45
CA PRO A 168 18.20 -11.09 -19.58
C PRO A 168 18.80 -11.66 -18.31
N ALA A 169 19.72 -10.95 -17.68
CA ALA A 169 20.37 -11.39 -16.45
C ALA A 169 19.38 -11.70 -15.30
N ILE A 170 18.23 -11.00 -15.25
CA ILE A 170 17.16 -11.29 -14.30
C ILE A 170 16.37 -12.51 -14.78
N GLN A 171 15.93 -12.48 -16.05
CA GLN A 171 15.09 -13.52 -16.63
C GLN A 171 15.71 -14.90 -16.61
N ASP A 172 17.01 -15.00 -16.88
CA ASP A 172 17.74 -16.27 -16.95
C ASP A 172 17.96 -16.90 -15.57
N ASN A 173 18.09 -16.06 -14.55
CA ASN A 173 18.30 -16.49 -13.16
C ASN A 173 17.01 -16.75 -12.39
N HIS A 174 15.85 -16.39 -12.94
CA HIS A 174 14.57 -16.56 -12.28
C HIS A 174 13.77 -17.74 -12.84
N LYS A 175 12.83 -18.27 -12.05
CA LYS A 175 11.95 -19.38 -12.41
C LYS A 175 10.48 -19.03 -12.14
N GLY A 176 9.59 -19.71 -12.86
CA GLY A 176 8.14 -19.56 -12.68
C GLY A 176 7.69 -18.10 -12.80
N ILE A 177 6.88 -17.63 -11.86
CA ILE A 177 6.31 -16.29 -11.89
C ILE A 177 7.37 -15.18 -11.69
N ASP A 178 8.52 -15.48 -11.14
CA ASP A 178 9.62 -14.52 -11.02
C ASP A 178 10.25 -14.14 -12.38
N LYS A 179 10.02 -14.95 -13.44
CA LYS A 179 10.41 -14.61 -14.80
C LYS A 179 9.56 -13.53 -15.46
N THR A 180 8.55 -13.01 -14.77
CA THR A 180 7.76 -11.87 -15.26
C THR A 180 8.56 -10.57 -15.22
N SER A 181 8.02 -9.55 -15.87
CA SER A 181 8.49 -8.15 -15.77
C SER A 181 7.48 -7.21 -15.12
N ASN A 182 6.33 -7.75 -14.68
CA ASN A 182 5.16 -6.98 -14.22
C ASN A 182 5.00 -7.09 -12.69
N PHE A 183 6.05 -6.78 -11.94
CA PHE A 183 6.08 -6.95 -10.49
C PHE A 183 5.06 -6.05 -9.79
N GLY A 184 4.86 -4.80 -10.28
CA GLY A 184 3.84 -3.89 -9.75
C GLY A 184 2.41 -4.42 -9.94
N THR A 185 2.12 -5.05 -11.10
CA THR A 185 0.82 -5.72 -11.30
C THR A 185 0.65 -6.90 -10.34
N LEU A 186 1.72 -7.66 -10.10
CA LEU A 186 1.69 -8.77 -9.13
C LEU A 186 1.52 -8.28 -7.69
N ASP A 187 2.06 -7.11 -7.35
CA ASP A 187 1.86 -6.48 -6.04
C ASP A 187 0.37 -6.16 -5.80
N ILE A 188 -0.31 -5.60 -6.81
CA ILE A 188 -1.76 -5.33 -6.74
C ILE A 188 -2.55 -6.63 -6.56
N ILE A 189 -2.17 -7.69 -7.26
CA ILE A 189 -2.79 -9.02 -7.12
C ILE A 189 -2.57 -9.58 -5.71
N GLU A 190 -1.39 -9.41 -5.14
CA GLU A 190 -1.10 -9.86 -3.78
C GLU A 190 -1.88 -9.07 -2.73
N ALA A 191 -2.01 -7.75 -2.91
CA ALA A 191 -2.87 -6.92 -2.07
C ALA A 191 -4.33 -7.41 -2.11
N LEU A 192 -4.85 -7.75 -3.29
CA LEU A 192 -6.18 -8.34 -3.45
C LEU A 192 -6.32 -9.69 -2.73
N ARG A 193 -5.30 -10.56 -2.77
CA ARG A 193 -5.29 -11.83 -2.02
C ARG A 193 -5.33 -11.57 -0.52
N TRP A 194 -4.54 -10.61 -0.05
CA TRP A 194 -4.56 -10.20 1.34
C TRP A 194 -5.94 -9.70 1.77
N VAL A 195 -6.55 -8.83 0.96
CA VAL A 195 -7.91 -8.29 1.20
C VAL A 195 -8.94 -9.42 1.26
N ASN A 196 -8.95 -10.33 0.29
CA ASN A 196 -9.87 -11.48 0.32
C ASN A 196 -9.75 -12.31 1.60
N LYS A 197 -8.53 -12.49 2.10
CA LYS A 197 -8.24 -13.30 3.28
C LYS A 197 -8.62 -12.63 4.59
N ASN A 198 -8.55 -11.30 4.67
CA ASN A 198 -8.60 -10.59 5.95
C ASN A 198 -9.75 -9.58 6.09
N ILE A 199 -10.37 -9.13 5.00
CA ILE A 199 -11.27 -7.96 5.03
C ILE A 199 -12.55 -8.18 5.85
N GLU A 200 -12.98 -9.42 6.03
CA GLU A 200 -14.13 -9.77 6.87
C GLU A 200 -13.90 -9.37 8.33
N LEU A 201 -12.66 -9.44 8.81
CA LEU A 201 -12.26 -9.01 10.15
C LEU A 201 -12.50 -7.51 10.39
N PHE A 202 -12.54 -6.73 9.31
CA PHE A 202 -12.80 -5.29 9.31
C PHE A 202 -14.27 -4.95 8.96
N GLY A 203 -15.12 -5.97 8.84
CA GLY A 203 -16.54 -5.83 8.49
C GLY A 203 -16.81 -5.75 6.98
N GLY A 204 -15.84 -6.08 6.12
CA GLY A 204 -15.98 -6.10 4.67
C GLY A 204 -16.42 -7.45 4.13
N ASP A 205 -17.20 -7.43 3.04
CA ASP A 205 -17.64 -8.63 2.34
C ASP A 205 -16.60 -9.07 1.29
N PRO A 206 -15.87 -10.17 1.52
CA PRO A 206 -14.88 -10.68 0.57
C PRO A 206 -15.52 -11.13 -0.75
N ASN A 207 -16.85 -11.33 -0.79
CA ASN A 207 -17.60 -11.67 -2.00
C ASN A 207 -18.18 -10.44 -2.73
N ASN A 208 -17.85 -9.23 -2.29
CA ASN A 208 -18.33 -7.99 -2.90
C ASN A 208 -17.23 -6.93 -2.98
N ILE A 209 -16.14 -7.26 -3.66
CA ILE A 209 -14.98 -6.38 -3.85
C ILE A 209 -15.10 -5.71 -5.23
N THR A 210 -15.00 -4.38 -5.23
CA THR A 210 -14.86 -3.55 -6.42
C THR A 210 -13.44 -2.99 -6.49
N ILE A 211 -12.72 -3.24 -7.57
CA ILE A 211 -11.46 -2.54 -7.84
C ILE A 211 -11.76 -1.26 -8.61
N PHE A 212 -11.09 -0.17 -8.25
CA PHE A 212 -11.22 1.08 -8.98
C PHE A 212 -9.91 1.86 -8.99
N GLY A 213 -9.67 2.62 -10.05
CA GLY A 213 -8.43 3.37 -10.20
C GLY A 213 -8.53 4.41 -11.30
N GLU A 214 -7.66 5.40 -11.24
CA GLU A 214 -7.60 6.50 -12.19
C GLU A 214 -6.26 6.52 -12.93
N SER A 215 -6.28 6.96 -14.22
CA SER A 215 -5.09 7.06 -15.08
C SER A 215 -4.35 5.72 -15.15
N ALA A 216 -3.08 5.64 -14.74
CA ALA A 216 -2.35 4.37 -14.66
C ALA A 216 -3.03 3.37 -13.72
N GLY A 217 -3.70 3.81 -12.65
CA GLY A 217 -4.53 2.95 -11.79
C GLY A 217 -5.71 2.35 -12.55
N GLY A 218 -6.36 3.15 -13.42
CA GLY A 218 -7.39 2.67 -14.36
C GLY A 218 -6.85 1.66 -15.36
N HIS A 219 -5.62 1.89 -15.89
CA HIS A 219 -4.91 0.93 -16.72
C HIS A 219 -4.64 -0.39 -15.97
N ASN A 220 -4.18 -0.30 -14.72
CA ASN A 220 -3.96 -1.48 -13.88
C ASN A 220 -5.27 -2.25 -13.62
N VAL A 221 -6.41 -1.55 -13.42
CA VAL A 221 -7.74 -2.19 -13.35
C VAL A 221 -8.03 -3.00 -14.62
N LEU A 222 -7.79 -2.45 -15.80
CA LEU A 222 -8.00 -3.15 -17.08
C LEU A 222 -7.04 -4.35 -17.23
N SER A 223 -5.80 -4.20 -16.78
CA SER A 223 -4.82 -5.30 -16.77
C SER A 223 -5.25 -6.45 -15.88
N LEU A 224 -5.86 -6.16 -14.72
CA LEU A 224 -6.38 -7.16 -13.80
C LEU A 224 -7.57 -7.94 -14.37
N LEU A 225 -8.39 -7.33 -15.24
CA LEU A 225 -9.50 -8.03 -15.90
C LEU A 225 -9.04 -9.20 -16.80
N VAL A 226 -7.82 -9.11 -17.32
CA VAL A 226 -7.24 -10.11 -18.22
C VAL A 226 -6.16 -10.98 -17.57
N ALA A 227 -5.69 -10.62 -16.38
CA ALA A 227 -4.66 -11.37 -15.66
C ALA A 227 -5.24 -12.65 -15.05
N PRO A 228 -4.75 -13.86 -15.41
CA PRO A 228 -5.31 -15.11 -14.86
C PRO A 228 -5.19 -15.21 -13.34
N GLN A 229 -4.14 -14.60 -12.75
CA GLN A 229 -3.86 -14.64 -11.32
C GLN A 229 -4.82 -13.80 -10.46
N SER A 230 -5.57 -12.88 -11.08
CA SER A 230 -6.56 -12.05 -10.41
C SER A 230 -7.97 -12.66 -10.42
N LYS A 231 -8.16 -13.78 -11.12
CA LYS A 231 -9.46 -14.44 -11.26
C LYS A 231 -10.05 -14.78 -9.89
N GLY A 232 -11.26 -14.29 -9.63
CA GLY A 232 -12.00 -14.56 -8.40
C GLY A 232 -11.59 -13.67 -7.21
N LEU A 233 -10.63 -12.75 -7.38
CA LEU A 233 -10.21 -11.84 -6.31
C LEU A 233 -11.04 -10.56 -6.22
N PHE A 234 -11.84 -10.24 -7.23
CA PHE A 234 -12.76 -9.10 -7.26
C PHE A 234 -13.99 -9.42 -8.10
N HIS A 235 -15.05 -8.62 -7.94
CA HIS A 235 -16.38 -8.86 -8.50
C HIS A 235 -16.84 -7.76 -9.45
N LYS A 236 -16.29 -6.55 -9.28
CA LYS A 236 -16.64 -5.36 -10.07
C LYS A 236 -15.37 -4.55 -10.32
N ALA A 237 -15.36 -3.77 -11.41
CA ALA A 237 -14.24 -2.94 -11.80
C ALA A 237 -14.73 -1.59 -12.32
N ILE A 238 -14.03 -0.52 -11.93
CA ILE A 238 -14.24 0.85 -12.42
C ILE A 238 -12.89 1.38 -12.88
N SER A 239 -12.73 1.57 -14.18
CA SER A 239 -11.54 2.18 -14.77
C SER A 239 -11.85 3.63 -15.14
N GLN A 240 -11.17 4.57 -14.49
CA GLN A 240 -11.29 6.00 -14.74
C GLN A 240 -10.08 6.45 -15.56
N SER A 241 -10.30 6.94 -16.79
CA SER A 241 -9.23 7.38 -17.70
C SER A 241 -8.14 6.32 -17.92
N GLY A 242 -8.50 5.05 -17.86
CA GLY A 242 -7.58 3.95 -18.14
C GLY A 242 -7.39 3.75 -19.64
N TYR A 243 -6.25 3.17 -20.01
CA TYR A 243 -5.92 2.83 -21.39
C TYR A 243 -5.49 1.37 -21.49
N THR A 244 -5.52 0.79 -22.71
CA THR A 244 -5.33 -0.64 -22.94
C THR A 244 -4.01 -0.98 -23.64
N THR A 245 -3.16 0.02 -23.86
CA THR A 245 -1.87 -0.18 -24.52
C THR A 245 -0.89 -0.87 -23.58
N SER A 246 -0.11 -1.78 -24.13
CA SER A 246 1.00 -2.44 -23.43
C SER A 246 2.22 -2.51 -24.35
N THR A 247 3.40 -2.66 -23.77
CA THR A 247 4.65 -2.84 -24.51
C THR A 247 5.00 -4.32 -24.54
N SER A 248 5.40 -4.85 -25.70
CA SER A 248 5.90 -6.20 -25.77
C SER A 248 7.20 -6.35 -24.98
N LYS A 249 7.50 -7.57 -24.53
CA LYS A 249 8.74 -7.85 -23.80
C LYS A 249 9.98 -7.54 -24.65
N GLU A 250 9.91 -7.80 -25.95
CA GLU A 250 10.98 -7.45 -26.88
C GLU A 250 11.20 -5.93 -26.92
N HIS A 251 10.15 -5.14 -27.05
CA HIS A 251 10.25 -3.68 -27.09
C HIS A 251 10.71 -3.06 -25.76
N ALA A 252 10.36 -3.67 -24.62
CA ALA A 252 10.81 -3.22 -23.32
C ALA A 252 12.31 -3.52 -23.09
N HIS A 253 12.92 -4.32 -23.92
CA HIS A 253 14.23 -4.91 -23.73
C HIS A 253 15.24 -4.54 -24.83
N ILE A 254 14.80 -4.32 -26.09
CA ILE A 254 15.67 -4.05 -27.22
C ILE A 254 15.97 -2.55 -27.34
N ASN A 255 17.23 -2.24 -27.68
CA ASN A 255 17.69 -0.91 -28.09
C ASN A 255 17.20 -0.56 -29.50
N ASN A 256 15.92 -0.30 -29.65
CA ASN A 256 15.42 0.28 -30.89
C ASN A 256 15.36 1.81 -30.73
N ILE A 257 16.36 2.50 -31.24
CA ILE A 257 16.51 3.96 -31.14
C ILE A 257 15.34 4.73 -31.74
N ASP A 258 14.66 4.14 -32.70
CA ASP A 258 13.51 4.74 -33.40
C ASP A 258 12.18 4.51 -32.65
N HIS A 259 12.19 3.67 -31.57
CA HIS A 259 10.98 3.42 -30.83
C HIS A 259 10.70 4.57 -29.84
N PRO A 260 9.44 5.07 -29.75
CA PRO A 260 9.09 6.20 -28.88
C PRO A 260 9.47 6.04 -27.41
N THR A 261 9.56 4.78 -26.93
CA THR A 261 9.92 4.46 -25.54
C THR A 261 11.38 4.04 -25.38
N TYR A 262 12.24 4.28 -26.36
CA TYR A 262 13.66 3.86 -26.34
C TYR A 262 14.38 4.25 -25.04
N ASN A 263 14.22 5.49 -24.60
CA ASN A 263 14.86 6.00 -23.38
C ASN A 263 14.39 5.32 -22.08
N HIS A 264 13.35 4.51 -22.15
CA HIS A 264 12.78 3.77 -21.02
C HIS A 264 12.99 2.25 -21.13
N THR A 265 13.78 1.79 -22.09
CA THR A 265 14.11 0.36 -22.21
C THR A 265 15.02 -0.07 -21.06
N SER A 266 14.92 -1.35 -20.69
CA SER A 266 15.75 -1.91 -19.63
C SER A 266 17.24 -1.80 -19.94
N ASN A 267 17.62 -1.95 -21.22
CA ASN A 267 19.01 -1.80 -21.67
C ASN A 267 19.52 -0.37 -21.47
N GLU A 268 18.72 0.64 -21.82
CA GLU A 268 19.10 2.04 -21.63
C GLU A 268 19.20 2.40 -20.15
N VAL A 269 18.27 1.94 -19.34
CA VAL A 269 18.32 2.11 -17.87
C VAL A 269 19.59 1.46 -17.30
N THR A 270 19.93 0.24 -17.76
CA THR A 270 21.13 -0.47 -17.30
C THR A 270 22.41 0.28 -17.68
N LYS A 271 22.51 0.77 -18.91
CA LYS A 271 23.68 1.56 -19.38
C LYS A 271 23.89 2.84 -18.58
N ARG A 272 22.79 3.52 -18.19
CA ARG A 272 22.88 4.71 -17.34
C ARG A 272 23.31 4.40 -15.91
N LEU A 273 22.90 3.26 -15.38
CA LEU A 273 23.25 2.84 -14.02
C LEU A 273 24.66 2.22 -13.95
N ILE A 274 25.10 1.57 -15.02
CA ILE A 274 26.40 0.89 -15.12
C ILE A 274 27.05 1.28 -16.45
N PRO A 275 27.66 2.48 -16.56
CA PRO A 275 28.16 3.04 -17.83
C PRO A 275 29.22 2.17 -18.53
N ASP A 276 29.98 1.38 -17.78
CA ASP A 276 31.11 0.57 -18.27
C ASP A 276 30.73 -0.92 -18.50
N SER A 277 29.43 -1.28 -18.43
CA SER A 277 28.98 -2.64 -18.73
C SER A 277 28.80 -2.80 -20.23
N GLU A 278 29.85 -3.17 -20.95
CA GLU A 278 29.77 -3.73 -22.31
C GLU A 278 29.44 -5.23 -22.27
#